data_73f2e7deef974fc2ba9265c6defefae9
#
_entry.id   73f2e7deef974fc2ba9265c6defefae9
#
_cell.length_a   1.000
_cell.length_b   1.000
_cell.length_c   1.000
_cell.angle_alpha   90.00
_cell.angle_beta   90.00
_cell.angle_gamma   90.00
#
_symmetry.space_group_name_H-M   'P 1'
#
loop_
_entity.id
_entity.type
_entity.pdbx_description
1 polymer ?
#
loop_
_entity_poly.entity_id
_entity_poly.type
_entity_poly.pdbx_seq_one_letter_code
_entity_poly.pdbx_strand_id
1 'polypeptide(L)'
;MHKKSHKDVDARWTKKRGENHYGYKNHIKADKKTKLIEKYHTTDASVHDSNVIKPLIEEKDKGQDLFLDTGYESKEDIVKECGMNPIICEKGHRNNPLTDEQKQNNRIKSKDRCRIEHIFGFVEGAMNGSLVRSIGMLRAKAANALTNLVYNIFRYVQINNYQPQLITCKG
;
A
#
# COMPACT_ATOMS: atom_id res chain seq x y z
N MET A 1 15.44 -27.04 -21.12
CA MET A 1 14.02 -26.62 -20.87
C MET A 1 13.59 -26.69 -19.39
N HIS A 2 14.10 -27.59 -18.57
CA HIS A 2 13.70 -27.78 -17.16
C HIS A 2 13.85 -26.54 -16.24
N LYS A 3 14.90 -25.73 -16.39
CA LYS A 3 15.11 -24.55 -15.51
C LYS A 3 14.08 -23.43 -15.63
N LYS A 4 13.37 -23.30 -16.76
CA LYS A 4 12.34 -22.27 -16.96
C LYS A 4 10.99 -22.64 -16.35
N SER A 5 10.68 -23.93 -16.20
CA SER A 5 9.40 -24.40 -15.67
C SER A 5 9.27 -24.25 -14.14
N HIS A 6 10.41 -24.12 -13.44
CA HIS A 6 10.45 -23.96 -11.98
C HIS A 6 10.80 -22.55 -11.52
N LYS A 7 11.05 -21.61 -12.46
CA LYS A 7 11.37 -20.21 -12.16
C LYS A 7 10.18 -19.34 -12.47
N ASP A 8 9.83 -18.47 -11.55
CA ASP A 8 8.83 -17.43 -11.80
C ASP A 8 9.40 -16.38 -12.77
N VAL A 9 8.95 -16.47 -14.04
CA VAL A 9 9.44 -15.57 -15.09
C VAL A 9 8.82 -14.19 -15.06
N ASP A 10 7.73 -14.01 -14.33
CA ASP A 10 7.02 -12.74 -14.20
C ASP A 10 7.53 -11.92 -13.02
N ALA A 11 8.13 -12.59 -12.02
CA ALA A 11 8.70 -11.91 -10.86
C ALA A 11 10.01 -11.19 -11.21
N ARG A 12 10.34 -10.13 -10.47
CA ARG A 12 11.56 -9.34 -10.61
C ARG A 12 12.21 -9.08 -9.26
N TRP A 13 13.48 -8.70 -9.31
CA TRP A 13 14.23 -8.26 -8.14
C TRP A 13 13.97 -6.80 -7.81
N THR A 14 13.91 -6.52 -6.52
CA THR A 14 13.96 -5.17 -5.97
C THR A 14 14.88 -5.15 -4.75
N LYS A 15 15.40 -3.99 -4.40
CA LYS A 15 16.22 -3.79 -3.21
C LYS A 15 15.48 -2.88 -2.23
N LYS A 16 15.29 -3.32 -0.99
CA LYS A 16 14.66 -2.54 0.06
C LYS A 16 15.49 -2.65 1.34
N ARG A 17 15.90 -1.51 1.91
CA ARG A 17 16.71 -1.44 3.15
C ARG A 17 18.00 -2.28 3.10
N GLY A 18 18.62 -2.39 1.92
CA GLY A 18 19.85 -3.17 1.74
C GLY A 18 19.62 -4.64 1.36
N GLU A 19 18.43 -5.18 1.53
CA GLU A 19 18.07 -6.55 1.22
C GLU A 19 17.46 -6.70 -0.18
N ASN A 20 17.77 -7.81 -0.85
CA ASN A 20 17.24 -8.13 -2.16
C ASN A 20 15.98 -8.99 -2.00
N HIS A 21 14.89 -8.56 -2.62
CA HIS A 21 13.61 -9.26 -2.65
C HIS A 21 13.25 -9.63 -4.09
N TYR A 22 12.81 -10.86 -4.29
CA TYR A 22 12.34 -11.36 -5.59
C TYR A 22 10.85 -11.67 -5.50
N GLY A 23 10.05 -11.08 -6.36
CA GLY A 23 8.61 -11.32 -6.33
C GLY A 23 7.77 -10.20 -6.93
N TYR A 24 6.72 -9.86 -6.22
CA TYR A 24 5.67 -8.92 -6.62
C TYR A 24 5.45 -7.85 -5.56
N LYS A 25 4.85 -6.73 -5.97
CA LYS A 25 4.39 -5.67 -5.07
C LYS A 25 2.87 -5.58 -5.10
N ASN A 26 2.28 -5.35 -3.96
CA ASN A 26 0.88 -4.99 -3.79
C ASN A 26 0.79 -3.50 -3.48
N HIS A 27 0.39 -2.71 -4.48
CA HIS A 27 0.15 -1.27 -4.31
C HIS A 27 -1.31 -1.08 -3.91
N ILE A 28 -1.56 -0.37 -2.83
CA ILE A 28 -2.92 -0.17 -2.30
C ILE A 28 -3.25 1.31 -2.17
N LYS A 29 -4.51 1.65 -2.43
CA LYS A 29 -5.16 2.89 -2.03
C LYS A 29 -6.16 2.57 -0.93
N ALA A 30 -6.10 3.29 0.18
CA ALA A 30 -6.98 3.06 1.32
C ALA A 30 -7.62 4.36 1.80
N ASP A 31 -8.84 4.27 2.30
CA ASP A 31 -9.52 5.39 2.92
C ASP A 31 -8.84 5.80 4.24
N LYS A 32 -8.62 7.09 4.38
CA LYS A 32 -7.94 7.70 5.52
C LYS A 32 -8.65 7.43 6.85
N LYS A 33 -9.98 7.46 6.88
CA LYS A 33 -10.78 7.34 8.11
C LYS A 33 -10.95 5.89 8.53
N THR A 34 -11.42 5.07 7.62
CA THR A 34 -11.76 3.67 7.89
C THR A 34 -10.55 2.73 7.80
N LYS A 35 -9.50 3.10 7.07
CA LYS A 35 -8.36 2.25 6.68
C LYS A 35 -8.78 1.05 5.82
N LEU A 36 -9.93 1.09 5.17
CA LEU A 36 -10.33 0.08 4.21
C LEU A 36 -9.56 0.27 2.92
N ILE A 37 -9.08 -0.82 2.34
CA ILE A 37 -8.44 -0.83 1.03
C ILE A 37 -9.55 -0.67 -0.02
N GLU A 38 -9.53 0.44 -0.75
CA GLU A 38 -10.52 0.75 -1.78
C GLU A 38 -10.11 0.22 -3.15
N LYS A 39 -8.82 0.31 -3.45
CA LYS A 39 -8.26 -0.15 -4.71
C LYS A 39 -6.85 -0.69 -4.52
N TYR A 40 -6.47 -1.63 -5.34
CA TYR A 40 -5.13 -2.18 -5.34
C TYR A 40 -4.66 -2.50 -6.76
N HIS A 41 -3.35 -2.54 -6.93
CA HIS A 41 -2.71 -2.92 -8.18
C HIS A 41 -1.47 -3.79 -7.89
N THR A 42 -1.36 -4.93 -8.58
CA THR A 42 -0.21 -5.84 -8.40
C THR A 42 0.74 -5.70 -9.58
N THR A 43 2.02 -5.49 -9.27
CA THR A 43 3.10 -5.45 -10.27
C THR A 43 4.20 -6.43 -9.89
N ASP A 44 5.16 -6.63 -10.78
CA ASP A 44 6.44 -7.20 -10.37
C ASP A 44 7.19 -6.26 -9.41
N ALA A 45 8.13 -6.79 -8.65
CA ALA A 45 8.78 -6.02 -7.59
C ALA A 45 9.72 -4.90 -8.10
N SER A 46 10.10 -4.90 -9.37
CA SER A 46 10.99 -3.86 -9.93
C SER A 46 10.27 -2.55 -10.22
N VAL A 47 8.93 -2.57 -10.35
CA VAL A 47 8.14 -1.38 -10.62
C VAL A 47 8.20 -0.42 -9.43
N HIS A 48 8.56 0.83 -9.69
CA HIS A 48 8.57 1.86 -8.66
C HIS A 48 7.14 2.30 -8.32
N ASP A 49 6.87 2.50 -7.03
CA ASP A 49 5.52 2.80 -6.52
C ASP A 49 4.92 4.06 -7.17
N SER A 50 5.75 5.06 -7.50
CA SER A 50 5.33 6.29 -8.19
C SER A 50 4.77 6.08 -9.60
N ASN A 51 5.05 4.94 -10.24
CA ASN A 51 4.54 4.63 -11.57
C ASN A 51 3.13 4.01 -11.54
N VAL A 52 2.59 3.75 -10.34
CA VAL A 52 1.31 3.06 -10.15
C VAL A 52 0.22 3.99 -9.63
N ILE A 53 0.44 5.30 -9.64
CA ILE A 53 -0.53 6.30 -9.16
C ILE A 53 -1.82 6.24 -10.01
N LYS A 54 -1.69 6.40 -11.34
CA LYS A 54 -2.86 6.44 -12.25
C LYS A 54 -3.78 5.21 -12.14
N PRO A 55 -3.27 3.97 -12.10
CA PRO A 55 -4.11 2.79 -11.91
C PRO A 55 -4.89 2.74 -10.59
N LEU A 56 -4.44 3.46 -9.55
CA LEU A 56 -5.06 3.45 -8.23
C LEU A 56 -6.12 4.53 -8.04
N ILE A 57 -6.14 5.58 -8.88
CA ILE A 57 -7.10 6.67 -8.81
C ILE A 57 -8.34 6.35 -9.62
N GLU A 58 -9.50 6.80 -9.16
CA GLU A 58 -10.80 6.64 -9.79
C GLU A 58 -11.51 8.00 -9.91
N GLU A 59 -12.51 8.11 -10.76
CA GLU A 59 -13.29 9.34 -10.95
C GLU A 59 -13.89 9.89 -9.65
N LYS A 60 -14.31 9.01 -8.73
CA LYS A 60 -14.86 9.38 -7.43
C LYS A 60 -13.85 10.06 -6.49
N ASP A 61 -12.55 9.94 -6.79
CA ASP A 61 -11.47 10.48 -5.95
C ASP A 61 -11.15 11.95 -6.28
N LYS A 62 -11.70 12.49 -7.38
CA LYS A 62 -11.47 13.87 -7.81
C LYS A 62 -11.81 14.87 -6.71
N GLY A 63 -10.92 15.84 -6.53
CA GLY A 63 -11.04 16.87 -5.49
C GLY A 63 -10.64 16.42 -4.08
N GLN A 64 -10.30 15.15 -3.88
CA GLN A 64 -9.84 14.64 -2.59
C GLN A 64 -8.32 14.77 -2.43
N ASP A 65 -7.86 14.73 -1.18
CA ASP A 65 -6.45 14.74 -0.82
C ASP A 65 -5.84 13.34 -0.95
N LEU A 66 -4.69 13.26 -1.62
CA LEU A 66 -3.88 12.04 -1.72
C LEU A 66 -2.60 12.19 -0.90
N PHE A 67 -2.48 11.42 0.17
CA PHE A 67 -1.31 11.42 1.03
C PHE A 67 -0.24 10.46 0.48
N LEU A 68 0.93 11.00 0.19
CA LEU A 68 2.03 10.29 -0.45
C LEU A 68 3.33 10.43 0.34
N ASP A 69 4.27 9.51 0.14
CA ASP A 69 5.60 9.60 0.72
C ASP A 69 6.47 10.62 -0.04
N THR A 70 7.54 11.09 0.58
CA THR A 70 8.54 12.00 -0.02
C THR A 70 9.14 11.48 -1.33
N GLY A 71 9.13 10.17 -1.54
CA GLY A 71 9.54 9.54 -2.81
C GLY A 71 8.67 9.88 -4.01
N TYR A 72 7.53 10.53 -3.80
CA TYR A 72 6.60 10.95 -4.86
C TYR A 72 6.68 12.44 -5.19
N GLU A 73 7.62 13.20 -4.61
CA GLU A 73 7.77 14.67 -4.81
C GLU A 73 7.83 15.06 -6.29
N SER A 74 8.52 14.27 -7.14
CA SER A 74 8.59 14.51 -8.58
C SER A 74 7.34 14.09 -9.38
N LYS A 75 6.29 13.62 -8.73
CA LYS A 75 5.07 13.08 -9.36
C LYS A 75 3.79 13.84 -8.99
N GLU A 76 3.93 15.01 -8.38
CA GLU A 76 2.78 15.86 -8.01
C GLU A 76 1.89 16.19 -9.21
N ASP A 77 2.52 16.47 -10.37
CA ASP A 77 1.79 16.81 -11.60
C ASP A 77 0.88 15.68 -12.05
N ILE A 78 1.32 14.42 -11.91
CA ILE A 78 0.50 13.24 -12.25
C ILE A 78 -0.73 13.16 -11.35
N VAL A 79 -0.59 13.48 -10.05
CA VAL A 79 -1.71 13.49 -9.10
C VAL A 79 -2.69 14.59 -9.44
N LYS A 80 -2.19 15.79 -9.76
CA LYS A 80 -3.01 16.93 -10.18
C LYS A 80 -3.74 16.67 -11.50
N GLU A 81 -3.07 16.04 -12.48
CA GLU A 81 -3.70 15.59 -13.73
C GLU A 81 -4.86 14.62 -13.50
N CYS A 82 -4.77 13.79 -12.44
CA CYS A 82 -5.86 12.91 -12.03
C CYS A 82 -6.97 13.64 -11.24
N GLY A 83 -6.84 14.96 -11.04
CA GLY A 83 -7.82 15.78 -10.33
C GLY A 83 -7.79 15.64 -8.82
N MET A 84 -6.73 15.11 -8.22
CA MET A 84 -6.54 15.02 -6.77
C MET A 84 -5.55 16.07 -6.25
N ASN A 85 -5.60 16.34 -4.94
CA ASN A 85 -4.66 17.22 -4.26
C ASN A 85 -3.51 16.41 -3.66
N PRO A 86 -2.25 16.54 -4.11
CA PRO A 86 -1.13 15.84 -3.53
C PRO A 86 -0.74 16.42 -2.17
N ILE A 87 -0.72 15.58 -1.14
CA ILE A 87 -0.23 15.93 0.20
C ILE A 87 1.05 15.14 0.46
N ILE A 88 2.19 15.77 0.20
CA ILE A 88 3.52 15.17 0.31
C ILE A 88 4.28 15.85 1.45
N CYS A 89 5.06 15.09 2.22
CA CYS A 89 5.96 15.64 3.22
C CYS A 89 7.16 16.30 2.53
N GLU A 90 7.52 17.48 2.97
CA GLU A 90 8.69 18.20 2.46
C GLU A 90 9.99 17.51 2.88
N LYS A 91 10.98 17.49 2.00
CA LYS A 91 12.27 16.85 2.23
C LYS A 91 13.34 17.90 2.50
N GLY A 92 14.00 17.78 3.64
CA GLY A 92 15.19 18.59 3.92
C GLY A 92 16.41 18.07 3.16
N HIS A 93 17.28 18.99 2.75
CA HIS A 93 18.56 18.71 2.10
C HIS A 93 19.72 19.12 3.02
N ARG A 94 20.94 18.58 2.78
CA ARG A 94 22.11 18.84 3.59
C ARG A 94 22.43 20.33 3.75
N ASN A 95 22.18 21.13 2.71
CA ASN A 95 22.46 22.57 2.68
C ASN A 95 21.21 23.44 2.93
N ASN A 96 20.03 22.84 3.04
CA ASN A 96 18.76 23.50 3.31
C ASN A 96 17.90 22.61 4.23
N PRO A 97 18.19 22.60 5.54
CA PRO A 97 17.40 21.82 6.48
C PRO A 97 15.98 22.38 6.60
N LEU A 98 15.02 21.53 6.93
CA LEU A 98 13.63 21.94 7.15
C LEU A 98 13.55 22.97 8.27
N THR A 99 12.74 24.00 8.07
CA THR A 99 12.34 24.96 9.11
C THR A 99 11.48 24.25 10.17
N ASP A 100 11.33 24.86 11.33
CA ASP A 100 10.50 24.28 12.40
C ASP A 100 9.02 24.24 12.03
N GLU A 101 8.54 25.20 11.25
CA GLU A 101 7.20 25.20 10.69
C GLU A 101 7.00 24.03 9.71
N GLN A 102 7.93 23.80 8.80
CA GLN A 102 7.91 22.67 7.87
C GLN A 102 7.95 21.33 8.60
N LYS A 103 8.76 21.21 9.67
CA LYS A 103 8.79 20.02 10.53
C LYS A 103 7.43 19.75 11.18
N GLN A 104 6.79 20.82 11.69
CA GLN A 104 5.47 20.70 12.30
C GLN A 104 4.41 20.29 11.29
N ASN A 105 4.40 20.90 10.10
CA ASN A 105 3.51 20.52 9.00
C ASN A 105 3.73 19.07 8.56
N ASN A 106 4.99 18.64 8.44
CA ASN A 106 5.33 17.26 8.12
C ASN A 106 4.85 16.28 9.19
N ARG A 107 4.89 16.66 10.48
CA ARG A 107 4.36 15.83 11.57
C ARG A 107 2.85 15.61 11.42
N ILE A 108 2.10 16.61 10.99
CA ILE A 108 0.67 16.49 10.73
C ILE A 108 0.43 15.57 9.52
N LYS A 109 1.10 15.84 8.39
CA LYS A 109 1.00 15.03 7.16
C LYS A 109 1.38 13.56 7.41
N SER A 110 2.46 13.31 8.16
CA SER A 110 2.93 11.96 8.49
C SER A 110 1.94 11.16 9.34
N LYS A 111 1.17 11.81 10.19
CA LYS A 111 0.15 11.16 11.03
C LYS A 111 -0.92 10.47 10.21
N ASP A 112 -1.29 11.06 9.08
CA ASP A 112 -2.27 10.45 8.16
C ASP A 112 -1.62 9.40 7.26
N ARG A 113 -0.39 9.64 6.79
CA ARG A 113 0.37 8.70 5.97
C ARG A 113 0.66 7.38 6.70
N CYS A 114 1.00 7.42 7.98
CA CYS A 114 1.34 6.21 8.74
C CYS A 114 0.17 5.20 8.84
N ARG A 115 -1.05 5.59 8.47
CA ARG A 115 -2.21 4.68 8.42
C ARG A 115 -2.02 3.55 7.41
N ILE A 116 -1.35 3.81 6.29
CA ILE A 116 -0.97 2.79 5.30
C ILE A 116 0.04 1.80 5.90
N GLU A 117 1.00 2.30 6.68
CA GLU A 117 2.00 1.44 7.36
C GLU A 117 1.34 0.46 8.32
N HIS A 118 0.27 0.90 9.01
CA HIS A 118 -0.53 0.01 9.87
C HIS A 118 -1.24 -1.09 9.08
N ILE A 119 -1.71 -0.79 7.85
CA ILE A 119 -2.33 -1.81 6.98
C ILE A 119 -1.31 -2.89 6.63
N PHE A 120 -0.13 -2.48 6.12
CA PHE A 120 0.93 -3.41 5.80
C PHE A 120 1.45 -4.16 7.02
N GLY A 121 1.61 -3.48 8.16
CA GLY A 121 2.01 -4.13 9.41
C GLY A 121 1.04 -5.21 9.89
N PHE A 122 -0.26 -5.01 9.72
CA PHE A 122 -1.26 -6.03 10.02
C PHE A 122 -1.21 -7.20 9.02
N VAL A 123 -1.10 -6.89 7.72
CA VAL A 123 -0.99 -7.90 6.66
C VAL A 123 0.28 -8.75 6.84
N GLU A 124 1.42 -8.13 7.12
CA GLU A 124 2.70 -8.82 7.31
C GLU A 124 2.72 -9.62 8.63
N GLY A 125 2.28 -9.01 9.72
CA GLY A 125 2.33 -9.62 11.05
C GLY A 125 1.19 -10.62 11.31
N ALA A 126 -0.04 -10.12 11.45
CA ALA A 126 -1.17 -10.96 11.87
C ALA A 126 -1.65 -11.94 10.80
N MET A 127 -1.51 -11.59 9.50
CA MET A 127 -1.99 -12.41 8.40
C MET A 127 -0.89 -13.22 7.72
N ASN A 128 0.40 -12.96 8.02
CA ASN A 128 1.55 -13.54 7.30
C ASN A 128 1.41 -13.40 5.76
N GLY A 129 0.81 -12.29 5.32
CA GLY A 129 0.38 -12.04 3.94
C GLY A 129 1.45 -11.45 3.02
N SER A 130 2.68 -11.26 3.50
CA SER A 130 3.80 -10.72 2.70
C SER A 130 4.40 -11.73 1.73
N LEU A 131 4.16 -13.02 1.93
CA LEU A 131 4.76 -14.09 1.14
C LEU A 131 3.78 -14.67 0.12
N VAL A 132 4.00 -14.37 -1.16
CA VAL A 132 3.30 -15.02 -2.28
C VAL A 132 4.04 -16.30 -2.66
N ARG A 133 3.44 -17.45 -2.35
CA ARG A 133 4.04 -18.78 -2.60
C ARG A 133 3.73 -19.37 -3.99
N SER A 134 2.92 -18.66 -4.78
CA SER A 134 2.52 -19.11 -6.11
C SER A 134 3.39 -18.51 -7.20
N ILE A 135 3.54 -19.22 -8.32
CA ILE A 135 4.32 -18.81 -9.48
C ILE A 135 3.38 -18.15 -10.52
N GLY A 136 3.83 -17.02 -11.05
CA GLY A 136 3.17 -16.26 -12.13
C GLY A 136 2.29 -15.13 -11.67
N MET A 137 2.25 -14.07 -12.47
CA MET A 137 1.53 -12.82 -12.20
C MET A 137 0.04 -13.03 -11.90
N LEU A 138 -0.64 -13.93 -12.62
CA LEU A 138 -2.07 -14.16 -12.43
C LEU A 138 -2.36 -14.68 -11.01
N ARG A 139 -1.54 -15.63 -10.54
CA ARG A 139 -1.70 -16.20 -9.19
C ARG A 139 -1.28 -15.20 -8.12
N ALA A 140 -0.26 -14.39 -8.38
CA ALA A 140 0.15 -13.30 -7.48
C ALA A 140 -0.98 -12.24 -7.33
N LYS A 141 -1.64 -11.87 -8.42
CA LYS A 141 -2.83 -11.00 -8.40
C LYS A 141 -3.95 -11.60 -7.56
N ALA A 142 -4.25 -12.88 -7.74
CA ALA A 142 -5.28 -13.57 -6.96
C ALA A 142 -4.91 -13.63 -5.46
N ALA A 143 -3.66 -13.93 -5.12
CA ALA A 143 -3.18 -13.94 -3.73
C ALA A 143 -3.32 -12.56 -3.08
N ASN A 144 -2.88 -11.49 -3.75
CA ASN A 144 -3.02 -10.11 -3.24
C ASN A 144 -4.51 -9.71 -3.11
N ALA A 145 -5.36 -10.12 -4.06
CA ALA A 145 -6.80 -9.87 -3.99
C ALA A 145 -7.42 -10.47 -2.73
N LEU A 146 -7.12 -11.74 -2.47
CA LEU A 146 -7.62 -12.45 -1.28
C LEU A 146 -7.06 -11.84 0.01
N THR A 147 -5.77 -11.51 0.05
CA THR A 147 -5.14 -10.85 1.20
C THR A 147 -5.83 -9.51 1.51
N ASN A 148 -6.05 -8.68 0.51
CA ASN A 148 -6.70 -7.38 0.67
C ASN A 148 -8.17 -7.53 1.10
N LEU A 149 -8.89 -8.51 0.55
CA LEU A 149 -10.27 -8.82 0.95
C LEU A 149 -10.34 -9.26 2.42
N VAL A 150 -9.50 -10.20 2.83
CA VAL A 150 -9.44 -10.69 4.22
C VAL A 150 -9.08 -9.55 5.17
N TYR A 151 -8.09 -8.70 4.82
CA TYR A 151 -7.79 -7.51 5.59
C TYR A 151 -9.03 -6.61 5.76
N ASN A 152 -9.75 -6.33 4.68
CA ASN A 152 -10.95 -5.49 4.73
C ASN A 152 -12.05 -6.10 5.60
N ILE A 153 -12.22 -7.42 5.60
CA ILE A 153 -13.17 -8.11 6.50
C ILE A 153 -12.77 -7.90 7.96
N PHE A 154 -11.50 -8.16 8.32
CA PHE A 154 -11.01 -7.89 9.67
C PHE A 154 -11.21 -6.43 10.08
N ARG A 155 -10.90 -5.51 9.18
CA ARG A 155 -11.06 -4.08 9.45
C ARG A 155 -12.51 -3.67 9.61
N TYR A 156 -13.40 -4.20 8.78
CA TYR A 156 -14.85 -3.98 8.89
C TYR A 156 -15.41 -4.44 10.24
N VAL A 157 -15.01 -5.64 10.67
CA VAL A 157 -15.40 -6.17 11.98
C VAL A 157 -14.93 -5.26 13.12
N GLN A 158 -13.67 -4.76 13.04
CA GLN A 158 -13.15 -3.82 14.05
C GLN A 158 -13.92 -2.49 14.09
N ILE A 159 -14.28 -1.93 12.91
CA ILE A 159 -15.01 -0.67 12.83
C ILE A 159 -16.40 -0.79 13.46
N ASN A 160 -17.07 -1.91 13.25
CA ASN A 160 -18.42 -2.11 13.74
C ASN A 160 -18.48 -2.66 15.18
N ASN A 161 -17.33 -2.77 15.88
CA ASN A 161 -17.25 -3.33 17.24
C ASN A 161 -18.00 -4.67 17.35
N TYR A 162 -17.96 -5.46 16.29
CA TYR A 162 -18.63 -6.75 16.27
C TYR A 162 -17.92 -7.70 17.24
N GLN A 163 -18.54 -7.91 18.42
CA GLN A 163 -18.18 -9.02 19.28
C GLN A 163 -18.96 -10.25 18.78
N PRO A 164 -18.31 -11.26 18.21
CA PRO A 164 -19.01 -12.51 17.90
C PRO A 164 -19.58 -13.06 19.20
N GLN A 165 -20.91 -13.12 19.29
CA GLN A 165 -21.54 -13.87 20.38
C GLN A 165 -21.03 -15.32 20.22
N LEU A 166 -20.26 -15.79 21.19
CA LEU A 166 -19.89 -17.19 21.29
C LEU A 166 -21.22 -17.96 21.32
N ILE A 167 -21.55 -18.62 20.22
CA ILE A 167 -22.65 -19.58 20.18
C ILE A 167 -22.18 -20.69 21.11
N THR A 168 -22.59 -20.62 22.38
CA THR A 168 -22.45 -21.71 23.30
C THR A 168 -23.42 -22.79 22.81
N CYS A 169 -22.91 -23.78 22.08
CA CYS A 169 -23.63 -25.02 21.88
C CYS A 169 -23.84 -25.62 23.26
N LYS A 170 -25.05 -25.41 23.83
CA LYS A 170 -25.50 -26.21 24.96
C LYS A 170 -25.70 -27.62 24.41
N GLY A 171 -24.78 -28.53 24.79
CA GLY A 171 -24.93 -29.96 24.61
C GLY A 171 -26.05 -30.52 25.44
#